data_9d09ed0b1e20c0d73d9eb9921eab3f33
#
_entry.id   9d09ed0b1e20c0d73d9eb9921eab3f33
#
_cell.length_a   1.000
_cell.length_b   1.000
_cell.length_c   1.000
_cell.angle_alpha   90.00
_cell.angle_beta   90.00
_cell.angle_gamma   90.00
#
_symmetry.space_group_name_H-M   'P 1'
#
loop_
_entity.id
_entity.type
_entity.pdbx_description
1 polymer ?
#
loop_
_entity_poly.entity_id
_entity_poly.type
_entity_poly.pdbx_seq_one_letter_code
_entity_poly.pdbx_strand_id
1 'polypeptide(L)'
;ELDNLPYYSGSVKLQLCLTLTDSLSIALSCSSPIPQQAALHSYFALDNIAEVAVRPLPDSYYDKVSDSMQQNSSKVARITSETDRIYPDSANQLRVDSDSSQLALTQTGHDATVVWNPWQEKSIAIADLAADSYRQFICVETARLSSAASTLALTQQIKAL
;
A
#
# COMPACT_ATOMS: atom_id res chain seq x y z
N GLU A 1 15.43 -1.01 -18.02
CA GLU A 1 15.78 0.39 -18.27
C GLU A 1 14.65 1.02 -19.08
N LEU A 2 14.21 2.22 -18.70
CA LEU A 2 13.15 2.96 -19.37
C LEU A 2 13.75 4.22 -19.96
N ASP A 3 13.65 4.34 -21.29
CA ASP A 3 14.12 5.49 -22.04
C ASP A 3 12.91 6.29 -22.58
N ASN A 4 13.14 7.56 -22.86
CA ASN A 4 12.11 8.44 -23.43
C ASN A 4 10.82 8.53 -22.62
N LEU A 5 10.95 8.63 -21.32
CA LEU A 5 9.79 8.89 -20.45
C LEU A 5 9.15 10.24 -20.79
N PRO A 6 7.81 10.39 -20.68
CA PRO A 6 7.15 11.68 -20.86
C PRO A 6 7.81 12.72 -19.93
N TYR A 7 8.15 13.87 -20.48
CA TYR A 7 8.77 15.01 -19.75
C TYR A 7 10.18 14.77 -19.18
N TYR A 8 10.83 13.65 -19.53
CA TYR A 8 12.19 13.34 -19.10
C TYR A 8 13.00 12.65 -20.21
N SER A 9 14.11 13.25 -20.62
CA SER A 9 14.96 12.75 -21.72
C SER A 9 16.09 11.80 -21.27
N GLY A 10 16.22 11.56 -19.97
CA GLY A 10 17.20 10.62 -19.42
C GLY A 10 16.67 9.19 -19.32
N SER A 11 17.53 8.25 -19.00
CA SER A 11 17.13 6.88 -18.68
C SER A 11 16.86 6.71 -17.18
N VAL A 12 15.91 5.84 -16.84
CA VAL A 12 15.57 5.44 -15.47
C VAL A 12 15.72 3.94 -15.35
N LYS A 13 16.51 3.49 -14.38
CA LYS A 13 16.66 2.07 -14.09
C LYS A 13 15.79 1.69 -12.91
N LEU A 14 14.74 0.92 -13.20
CA LEU A 14 13.89 0.28 -12.21
C LEU A 14 14.31 -1.19 -12.04
N GLN A 15 14.35 -1.65 -10.80
CA GLN A 15 14.54 -3.05 -10.46
C GLN A 15 13.49 -3.49 -9.46
N LEU A 16 12.69 -4.48 -9.85
CA LEU A 16 11.76 -5.18 -8.97
C LEU A 16 12.30 -6.58 -8.70
N CYS A 17 12.49 -6.91 -7.43
CA CYS A 17 12.94 -8.22 -6.99
C CYS A 17 11.86 -8.87 -6.11
N LEU A 18 11.50 -10.10 -6.46
CA LEU A 18 10.55 -10.93 -5.72
C LEU A 18 11.31 -12.14 -5.18
N THR A 19 11.27 -12.35 -3.88
CA THR A 19 11.93 -13.49 -3.22
C THR A 19 10.91 -14.21 -2.34
N LEU A 20 10.71 -15.49 -2.59
CA LEU A 20 9.83 -16.35 -1.81
C LEU A 20 10.65 -17.40 -1.06
N THR A 21 10.48 -17.40 0.28
CA THR A 21 11.03 -18.39 1.19
C THR A 21 9.93 -18.83 2.16
N ASP A 22 10.10 -18.64 3.46
CA ASP A 22 9.04 -18.69 4.49
C ASP A 22 8.20 -17.40 4.53
N SER A 23 8.57 -16.43 3.73
CA SER A 23 7.92 -15.14 3.53
C SER A 23 8.10 -14.69 2.07
N LEU A 24 7.19 -13.83 1.59
CA LEU A 24 7.32 -13.13 0.32
C LEU A 24 7.97 -11.76 0.58
N SER A 25 9.11 -11.51 -0.03
CA SER A 25 9.75 -10.20 -0.06
C SER A 25 9.59 -9.57 -1.44
N ILE A 26 9.10 -8.33 -1.47
CA ILE A 26 8.94 -7.50 -2.68
C ILE A 26 9.82 -6.28 -2.48
N ALA A 27 10.86 -6.14 -3.31
CA ALA A 27 11.79 -5.02 -3.23
C ALA A 27 11.80 -4.25 -4.55
N LEU A 28 11.52 -2.95 -4.49
CA LEU A 28 11.59 -2.03 -5.61
C LEU A 28 12.73 -1.04 -5.37
N SER A 29 13.62 -0.93 -6.32
CA SER A 29 14.64 0.11 -6.33
C SER A 29 14.64 0.89 -7.64
N CYS A 30 14.96 2.18 -7.53
CA CYS A 30 15.15 3.05 -8.68
C CYS A 30 16.34 3.98 -8.43
N SER A 31 17.19 4.08 -9.42
CA SER A 31 18.25 5.09 -9.46
C SER A 31 17.94 6.06 -10.60
N SER A 32 17.77 7.32 -10.27
CA SER A 32 17.45 8.38 -11.21
C SER A 32 17.93 9.73 -10.67
N PRO A 33 18.32 10.66 -11.53
CA PRO A 33 18.67 12.01 -11.10
C PRO A 33 17.45 12.89 -10.74
N ILE A 34 16.23 12.40 -10.98
CA ILE A 34 15.00 13.12 -10.65
C ILE A 34 14.35 12.59 -9.36
N PRO A 35 13.63 13.43 -8.61
CA PRO A 35 12.82 13.00 -7.48
C PRO A 35 11.79 11.96 -7.87
N GLN A 36 11.50 11.01 -6.98
CA GLN A 36 10.64 9.88 -7.26
C GLN A 36 9.67 9.61 -6.11
N GLN A 37 8.48 9.24 -6.48
CA GLN A 37 7.47 8.66 -5.59
C GLN A 37 7.11 7.26 -6.08
N ALA A 38 6.83 6.35 -5.18
CA ALA A 38 6.37 5.01 -5.54
C ALA A 38 5.63 4.35 -4.37
N ALA A 39 4.83 3.34 -4.71
CA ALA A 39 4.22 2.45 -3.73
C ALA A 39 4.30 0.99 -4.23
N LEU A 40 4.48 0.07 -3.29
CA LEU A 40 4.26 -1.34 -3.50
C LEU A 40 2.79 -1.62 -3.20
N HIS A 41 1.99 -1.70 -4.26
CA HIS A 41 0.53 -1.79 -4.19
C HIS A 41 0.07 -3.26 -4.09
N SER A 42 0.23 -3.86 -2.90
CA SER A 42 -0.10 -5.26 -2.67
C SER A 42 -1.58 -5.44 -2.37
N TYR A 43 -2.20 -6.42 -3.04
CA TYR A 43 -3.57 -6.87 -2.81
C TYR A 43 -3.56 -8.10 -1.91
N PHE A 44 -4.26 -8.05 -0.81
CA PHE A 44 -4.43 -9.15 0.13
C PHE A 44 -5.81 -9.74 -0.02
N ALA A 45 -5.88 -11.02 -0.39
CA ALA A 45 -7.15 -11.75 -0.49
C ALA A 45 -7.74 -11.96 0.91
N LEU A 46 -9.04 -11.82 1.01
CA LEU A 46 -9.83 -11.92 2.24
C LEU A 46 -11.10 -12.73 1.97
N ASP A 47 -11.64 -13.35 3.01
CA ASP A 47 -12.98 -13.96 2.95
C ASP A 47 -14.07 -12.89 3.11
N ASN A 48 -13.84 -11.90 3.99
CA ASN A 48 -14.80 -10.86 4.29
C ASN A 48 -14.09 -9.54 4.68
N ILE A 49 -14.30 -8.50 3.89
CA ILE A 49 -13.73 -7.18 4.14
C ILE A 49 -14.20 -6.55 5.46
N ALA A 50 -15.39 -6.89 5.96
CA ALA A 50 -15.92 -6.34 7.19
C ALA A 50 -15.14 -6.77 8.45
N GLU A 51 -14.44 -7.91 8.36
CA GLU A 51 -13.70 -8.49 9.50
C GLU A 51 -12.22 -8.11 9.50
N VAL A 52 -11.76 -7.43 8.45
CA VAL A 52 -10.35 -7.07 8.34
C VAL A 52 -9.94 -5.96 9.32
N ALA A 53 -8.74 -6.08 9.85
CA ALA A 53 -8.09 -5.05 10.65
C ALA A 53 -6.63 -4.89 10.24
N VAL A 54 -6.21 -3.67 9.93
CA VAL A 54 -4.81 -3.31 9.68
C VAL A 54 -4.29 -2.52 10.87
N ARG A 55 -3.17 -2.95 11.48
CA ARG A 55 -2.63 -2.37 12.70
C ARG A 55 -1.16 -2.70 12.96
N PRO A 56 -0.42 -1.92 13.81
CA PRO A 56 -0.81 -0.60 14.30
C PRO A 56 -0.65 0.45 13.22
N LEU A 57 -1.51 1.45 13.22
CA LEU A 57 -1.44 2.59 12.31
C LEU A 57 -1.32 3.90 13.12
N PRO A 58 -0.81 5.00 12.53
CA PRO A 58 -0.73 6.30 13.17
C PRO A 58 -2.06 6.83 13.72
N ASP A 59 -1.97 7.80 14.63
CA ASP A 59 -3.11 8.45 15.27
C ASP A 59 -3.94 9.32 14.31
N SER A 60 -3.41 9.62 13.13
CA SER A 60 -4.08 10.40 12.10
C SER A 60 -3.74 9.88 10.70
N TYR A 61 -4.60 10.18 9.75
CA TYR A 61 -4.42 9.87 8.33
C TYR A 61 -5.05 10.95 7.46
N TYR A 62 -4.57 11.05 6.23
CA TYR A 62 -5.23 11.81 5.19
C TYR A 62 -6.21 10.89 4.45
N ASP A 63 -7.47 11.25 4.44
CA ASP A 63 -8.54 10.54 3.74
C ASP A 63 -8.77 11.18 2.38
N LYS A 64 -8.39 10.48 1.32
CA LYS A 64 -8.55 10.97 -0.06
C LYS A 64 -10.00 10.97 -0.52
N VAL A 65 -10.88 10.21 0.12
CA VAL A 65 -12.31 10.21 -0.21
C VAL A 65 -12.98 11.51 0.26
N SER A 66 -12.67 11.96 1.48
CA SER A 66 -13.20 13.20 2.04
C SER A 66 -12.27 14.41 1.86
N ASP A 67 -11.09 14.22 1.26
CA ASP A 67 -10.06 15.24 1.03
C ASP A 67 -9.68 15.98 2.33
N SER A 68 -9.46 15.24 3.43
CA SER A 68 -9.23 15.84 4.74
C SER A 68 -8.43 14.95 5.68
N MET A 69 -7.78 15.59 6.68
CA MET A 69 -7.13 14.89 7.77
C MET A 69 -8.17 14.35 8.76
N GLN A 70 -8.01 13.10 9.16
CA GLN A 70 -8.87 12.40 10.09
C GLN A 70 -8.08 11.84 11.28
N GLN A 71 -8.77 11.63 12.41
CA GLN A 71 -8.19 11.01 13.60
C GLN A 71 -8.40 9.49 13.58
N ASN A 72 -7.40 8.75 14.05
CA ASN A 72 -7.40 7.30 14.18
C ASN A 72 -7.02 6.87 15.61
N SER A 73 -7.82 7.25 16.58
CA SER A 73 -7.53 6.99 18.00
C SER A 73 -7.42 5.50 18.35
N SER A 74 -8.02 4.62 17.56
CA SER A 74 -7.91 3.17 17.72
C SER A 74 -6.59 2.58 17.22
N LYS A 75 -5.83 3.31 16.39
CA LYS A 75 -4.63 2.84 15.67
C LYS A 75 -4.88 1.63 14.77
N VAL A 76 -6.12 1.45 14.35
CA VAL A 76 -6.58 0.34 13.52
C VAL A 76 -7.39 0.88 12.36
N ALA A 77 -7.14 0.39 11.14
CA ALA A 77 -8.06 0.59 10.03
C ALA A 77 -9.02 -0.60 9.94
N ARG A 78 -10.31 -0.28 9.93
CA ARG A 78 -11.41 -1.16 9.56
C ARG A 78 -12.13 -0.57 8.36
N ILE A 79 -12.68 -1.43 7.51
CA ILE A 79 -13.25 -1.04 6.23
C ILE A 79 -14.77 -1.16 6.32
N THR A 80 -15.47 -0.04 6.26
CA THR A 80 -16.93 0.05 6.34
C THR A 80 -17.55 0.86 5.21
N SER A 81 -16.71 1.44 4.36
CA SER A 81 -17.06 2.26 3.20
C SER A 81 -15.88 2.33 2.25
N GLU A 82 -16.00 3.07 1.15
CA GLU A 82 -14.85 3.41 0.31
C GLU A 82 -13.72 3.95 1.18
N THR A 83 -12.54 3.40 0.99
CA THR A 83 -11.36 3.70 1.81
C THR A 83 -10.19 3.99 0.89
N ASP A 84 -9.61 5.17 1.03
CA ASP A 84 -8.35 5.56 0.37
C ASP A 84 -7.61 6.48 1.36
N ARG A 85 -6.85 5.84 2.27
CA ARG A 85 -6.28 6.49 3.45
C ARG A 85 -4.76 6.41 3.43
N ILE A 86 -4.12 7.57 3.57
CA ILE A 86 -2.66 7.68 3.67
C ILE A 86 -2.31 7.89 5.15
N TYR A 87 -1.53 6.97 5.71
CA TYR A 87 -1.02 7.02 7.08
C TYR A 87 0.46 7.41 7.04
N PRO A 88 0.82 8.68 7.27
CA PRO A 88 2.22 9.13 7.29
C PRO A 88 2.95 8.55 8.51
N ASP A 89 4.27 8.40 8.40
CA ASP A 89 5.14 7.94 9.49
C ASP A 89 4.68 6.62 10.14
N SER A 90 4.11 5.74 9.34
CA SER A 90 3.64 4.44 9.82
C SER A 90 4.78 3.53 10.28
N ALA A 91 4.48 2.63 11.19
CA ALA A 91 5.45 1.70 11.76
C ALA A 91 6.02 0.76 10.69
N ASN A 92 7.27 0.32 10.88
CA ASN A 92 7.91 -0.67 10.00
C ASN A 92 7.24 -2.06 10.06
N GLN A 93 6.49 -2.34 11.11
CA GLN A 93 5.80 -3.61 11.30
C GLN A 93 4.31 -3.38 11.46
N LEU A 94 3.53 -4.01 10.61
CA LEU A 94 2.08 -4.01 10.60
C LEU A 94 1.56 -5.44 10.62
N ARG A 95 0.28 -5.57 10.92
CA ARG A 95 -0.49 -6.80 10.76
C ARG A 95 -1.72 -6.54 9.93
N VAL A 96 -2.05 -7.50 9.10
CA VAL A 96 -3.36 -7.60 8.44
C VAL A 96 -4.03 -8.84 9.02
N ASP A 97 -5.02 -8.63 9.85
CA ASP A 97 -5.78 -9.69 10.50
C ASP A 97 -7.14 -9.82 9.80
N SER A 98 -7.54 -11.03 9.45
CA SER A 98 -8.87 -11.39 8.95
C SER A 98 -9.36 -12.63 9.68
N ASP A 99 -10.57 -13.10 9.40
CA ASP A 99 -11.13 -14.31 10.03
C ASP A 99 -10.31 -15.56 9.74
N SER A 100 -9.81 -15.69 8.51
CA SER A 100 -9.12 -16.89 8.04
C SER A 100 -7.61 -16.78 8.04
N SER A 101 -7.03 -15.58 8.19
CA SER A 101 -5.60 -15.39 8.09
C SER A 101 -5.07 -14.24 8.94
N GLN A 102 -3.84 -14.38 9.37
CA GLN A 102 -3.08 -13.32 10.03
C GLN A 102 -1.74 -13.18 9.30
N LEU A 103 -1.47 -11.98 8.85
CA LEU A 103 -0.24 -11.67 8.12
C LEU A 103 0.57 -10.62 8.86
N ALA A 104 1.86 -10.87 9.00
CA ALA A 104 2.82 -9.85 9.39
C ALA A 104 3.38 -9.18 8.14
N LEU A 105 3.37 -7.85 8.12
CA LEU A 105 4.01 -7.02 7.11
C LEU A 105 5.20 -6.31 7.75
N THR A 106 6.37 -6.43 7.13
CA THR A 106 7.53 -5.59 7.45
C THR A 106 7.84 -4.72 6.26
N GLN A 107 7.99 -3.43 6.49
CA GLN A 107 8.20 -2.43 5.44
C GLN A 107 9.41 -1.55 5.74
N THR A 108 10.15 -1.18 4.69
CA THR A 108 11.31 -0.29 4.80
C THR A 108 11.37 0.68 3.61
N GLY A 109 12.03 1.82 3.83
CA GLY A 109 12.19 2.86 2.81
C GLY A 109 10.93 3.69 2.55
N HIS A 110 9.86 3.42 3.26
CA HIS A 110 8.59 4.13 3.18
C HIS A 110 8.57 5.37 4.08
N ASP A 111 7.69 6.28 3.79
CA ASP A 111 7.28 7.40 4.64
C ASP A 111 5.76 7.40 4.92
N ALA A 112 5.03 6.49 4.27
CA ALA A 112 3.61 6.28 4.49
C ALA A 112 3.18 4.83 4.22
N THR A 113 2.07 4.44 4.84
CA THR A 113 1.28 3.26 4.45
C THR A 113 -0.03 3.73 3.86
N VAL A 114 -0.43 3.17 2.72
CA VAL A 114 -1.76 3.41 2.15
C VAL A 114 -2.64 2.21 2.41
N VAL A 115 -3.86 2.46 2.89
CA VAL A 115 -4.89 1.44 3.02
C VAL A 115 -6.03 1.79 2.08
N TRP A 116 -6.31 0.89 1.14
CA TRP A 116 -7.27 1.14 0.08
C TRP A 116 -8.25 -0.02 -0.11
N ASN A 117 -9.52 0.34 -0.31
CA ASN A 117 -10.56 -0.54 -0.82
C ASN A 117 -11.58 0.31 -1.59
N PRO A 118 -11.94 -0.05 -2.83
CA PRO A 118 -12.82 0.77 -3.68
C PRO A 118 -14.27 0.80 -3.21
N TRP A 119 -14.68 -0.14 -2.36
CA TRP A 119 -16.08 -0.36 -1.99
C TRP A 119 -16.96 -0.65 -3.21
N GLN A 120 -18.27 -0.64 -3.03
CA GLN A 120 -19.21 -1.13 -4.06
C GLN A 120 -19.23 -0.27 -5.32
N GLU A 121 -19.44 1.04 -5.16
CA GLU A 121 -19.66 1.92 -6.31
C GLU A 121 -18.42 2.04 -7.20
N LYS A 122 -17.27 2.21 -6.60
CA LYS A 122 -16.00 2.34 -7.33
C LYS A 122 -15.56 1.01 -7.94
N SER A 123 -15.86 -0.15 -7.31
CA SER A 123 -15.61 -1.46 -7.93
C SER A 123 -16.36 -1.65 -9.23
N ILE A 124 -17.61 -1.19 -9.30
CA ILE A 124 -18.42 -1.26 -10.52
C ILE A 124 -17.83 -0.36 -11.63
N ALA A 125 -17.23 0.77 -11.24
CA ALA A 125 -16.65 1.72 -12.19
C ALA A 125 -15.27 1.31 -12.71
N ILE A 126 -14.55 0.41 -12.02
CA ILE A 126 -13.22 -0.06 -12.42
C ILE A 126 -13.38 -1.27 -13.32
N ALA A 127 -12.97 -1.12 -14.61
CA ALA A 127 -13.17 -2.14 -15.65
C ALA A 127 -12.53 -3.50 -15.33
N ASP A 128 -11.43 -3.51 -14.58
CA ASP A 128 -10.65 -4.72 -14.26
C ASP A 128 -11.09 -5.39 -12.94
N LEU A 129 -12.14 -4.89 -12.29
CA LEU A 129 -12.69 -5.46 -11.06
C LEU A 129 -14.09 -6.04 -11.28
N ALA A 130 -14.37 -7.20 -10.72
CA ALA A 130 -15.74 -7.66 -10.60
C ALA A 130 -16.51 -6.77 -9.60
N ALA A 131 -17.79 -6.53 -9.85
CA ALA A 131 -18.60 -5.56 -9.11
C ALA A 131 -18.65 -5.82 -7.58
N ASP A 132 -18.50 -7.07 -7.17
CA ASP A 132 -18.53 -7.50 -5.77
C ASP A 132 -17.15 -7.86 -5.19
N SER A 133 -16.08 -7.75 -6.00
CA SER A 133 -14.72 -8.14 -5.59
C SER A 133 -14.19 -7.33 -4.41
N TYR A 134 -14.68 -6.09 -4.19
CA TYR A 134 -14.30 -5.28 -3.04
C TYR A 134 -14.46 -5.98 -1.68
N ARG A 135 -15.33 -7.00 -1.61
CA ARG A 135 -15.58 -7.78 -0.39
C ARG A 135 -14.45 -8.73 -0.04
N GLN A 136 -13.60 -9.05 -1.02
CA GLN A 136 -12.65 -10.15 -0.95
C GLN A 136 -11.18 -9.71 -0.99
N PHE A 137 -10.90 -8.41 -0.89
CA PHE A 137 -9.53 -7.92 -0.81
C PHE A 137 -9.40 -6.63 -0.03
N ILE A 138 -8.17 -6.37 0.40
CA ILE A 138 -7.70 -5.07 0.88
C ILE A 138 -6.34 -4.79 0.27
N CYS A 139 -6.04 -3.52 -0.02
CA CYS A 139 -4.69 -3.10 -0.34
C CYS A 139 -4.04 -2.45 0.87
N VAL A 140 -2.81 -2.89 1.16
CA VAL A 140 -1.94 -2.27 2.16
C VAL A 140 -0.61 -2.01 1.48
N GLU A 141 -0.34 -0.76 1.22
CA GLU A 141 0.76 -0.35 0.36
C GLU A 141 1.92 0.21 1.20
N THR A 142 3.11 -0.21 0.85
CA THR A 142 4.35 0.40 1.35
C THR A 142 4.71 1.54 0.42
N ALA A 143 4.54 2.79 0.86
CA ALA A 143 4.64 3.96 0.01
C ALA A 143 5.75 4.92 0.45
N ARG A 144 6.42 5.54 -0.53
CA ARG A 144 7.22 6.74 -0.35
C ARG A 144 6.63 7.84 -1.21
N LEU A 145 6.02 8.82 -0.54
CA LEU A 145 5.29 9.92 -1.14
C LEU A 145 6.11 11.22 -1.14
N SER A 146 7.13 11.32 -0.28
CA SER A 146 8.08 12.43 -0.36
C SER A 146 9.03 12.23 -1.55
N SER A 147 9.15 13.27 -2.38
CA SER A 147 9.99 13.25 -3.57
C SER A 147 11.40 13.81 -3.34
N ALA A 148 11.83 13.97 -2.09
CA ALA A 148 13.08 14.68 -1.76
C ALA A 148 14.37 13.95 -2.15
N ALA A 149 14.32 12.64 -2.41
CA ALA A 149 15.51 11.83 -2.70
C ALA A 149 15.53 11.33 -4.15
N SER A 150 16.71 11.35 -4.75
CA SER A 150 16.95 10.84 -6.11
C SER A 150 17.10 9.32 -6.20
N THR A 151 17.09 8.61 -5.06
CA THR A 151 17.16 7.15 -5.01
C THR A 151 15.94 6.62 -4.27
N LEU A 152 15.28 5.64 -4.85
CA LEU A 152 14.15 4.93 -4.27
C LEU A 152 14.58 3.51 -3.90
N ALA A 153 14.30 3.09 -2.69
CA ALA A 153 14.43 1.71 -2.25
C ALA A 153 13.28 1.41 -1.29
N LEU A 154 12.30 0.65 -1.74
CA LEU A 154 11.16 0.19 -0.96
C LEU A 154 11.23 -1.32 -0.81
N THR A 155 10.91 -1.82 0.38
CA THR A 155 10.71 -3.26 0.59
C THR A 155 9.44 -3.49 1.40
N GLN A 156 8.66 -4.47 0.96
CA GLN A 156 7.56 -5.04 1.73
C GLN A 156 7.79 -6.54 1.86
N GLN A 157 7.84 -7.03 3.09
CA GLN A 157 7.90 -8.46 3.39
C GLN A 157 6.58 -8.90 4.02
N ILE A 158 6.04 -10.00 3.51
CA ILE A 158 4.75 -10.57 3.92
C ILE A 158 4.99 -11.97 4.44
N LYS A 159 4.54 -12.24 5.67
CA LYS A 159 4.68 -13.53 6.34
C LYS A 159 3.35 -13.96 6.97
N ALA A 160 2.94 -15.20 6.73
CA ALA A 160 1.82 -15.82 7.44
C ALA A 160 2.21 -16.11 8.89
N LEU A 161 1.30 -15.89 9.84
CA LEU A 161 1.49 -16.10 11.28
C LEU A 161 0.78 -17.35 11.77
#